data_c878c23ddd7ef341e286660b19069af8
#
_entry.id   c878c23ddd7ef341e286660b19069af8
#
_cell.length_a   1.000
_cell.length_b   1.000
_cell.length_c   1.000
_cell.angle_alpha   90.00
_cell.angle_beta   90.00
_cell.angle_gamma   90.00
#
_symmetry.space_group_name_H-M   'P 1'
#
loop_
_entity.id
_entity.type
_entity.pdbx_description
1 polymer ?
#
loop_
_entity_poly.entity_id
_entity_poly.type
_entity_poly.pdbx_seq_one_letter_code
_entity_poly.pdbx_strand_id
1 'polypeptide(L)'
;MLTVYNIKDYGATGKKVDNALPAIQKAIDTAAAAGGGLVYLPPGSYTSGTINLRSHVNIYLESGATLYASENAADFDKQKVKSKDALFFGEDLEDIAIEGRGTVDGQAKYFWAPDTIERSFLHKKLIMASGASQMRSYPVGHPDRTVYPHLLWLGRCKNVTVTGVSFVKSPSWTFALYDCSRVVIDKIYIYTSLHEAVWADGIDLVDCKDVSISNSTIETGDDCIVFVCGIPEWGPASPCEHITVTNCRLSSASAAIKFSEGNSLAIRDILIDNCAIFDSNRGLTLQIATGGDISNVVLSNITMDLHRFDWFWAGDGNAFNFELRRTSEWNDEPRKADEPGPGSIHNVIIHDVVVHSQGASTIYGHPESWLNGVTFENIKFFISSNPASPYDTTVHAMEFRWVKNLKLRNIEVTWEKPSYDKWESALALQDIDRLQLDGFDGNSGFPERNTPAVLLNRVSNATLRNMDAPPGTNVFLKFAGAGTHDVHLIGNDFHEAKIPYQLDTDVKPDGVTAIDNFLPAK
;
A
#
# COMPACT_ATOMS: atom_id res chain seq x y z
N MET A 1 40.44 -3.27 13.83
CA MET A 1 39.92 -1.89 13.69
C MET A 1 39.30 -1.78 12.31
N LEU A 2 38.13 -1.16 12.19
CA LEU A 2 37.55 -0.88 10.88
C LEU A 2 38.38 0.18 10.16
N THR A 3 38.86 -0.10 8.96
CA THR A 3 39.64 0.86 8.16
C THR A 3 38.68 1.88 7.55
N VAL A 4 39.00 3.17 7.70
CA VAL A 4 38.16 4.28 7.17
C VAL A 4 38.86 4.87 5.94
N TYR A 5 38.11 4.98 4.86
CA TYR A 5 38.49 5.55 3.58
C TYR A 5 37.74 6.86 3.36
N ASN A 6 38.37 8.00 3.70
CA ASN A 6 37.73 9.30 3.54
C ASN A 6 37.78 9.73 2.08
N ILE A 7 36.64 10.00 1.45
CA ILE A 7 36.58 10.37 0.02
C ILE A 7 37.38 11.63 -0.33
N LYS A 8 37.64 12.53 0.65
CA LYS A 8 38.48 13.70 0.43
C LYS A 8 39.96 13.33 0.16
N ASP A 9 40.42 12.22 0.73
CA ASP A 9 41.79 11.72 0.47
C ASP A 9 41.94 11.17 -0.95
N TYR A 10 40.82 10.93 -1.64
CA TYR A 10 40.74 10.48 -3.03
C TYR A 10 40.36 11.60 -4.00
N GLY A 11 40.25 12.86 -3.52
CA GLY A 11 40.06 14.04 -4.36
C GLY A 11 38.65 14.64 -4.36
N ALA A 12 37.74 14.17 -3.52
CA ALA A 12 36.41 14.81 -3.39
C ALA A 12 36.57 16.20 -2.74
N THR A 13 36.04 17.24 -3.38
CA THR A 13 36.16 18.62 -2.90
C THR A 13 35.14 19.01 -1.84
N GLY A 14 33.99 18.33 -1.80
CA GLY A 14 32.86 18.69 -0.96
C GLY A 14 32.04 19.87 -1.50
N LYS A 15 32.16 20.20 -2.78
CA LYS A 15 31.40 21.25 -3.46
C LYS A 15 30.42 20.61 -4.46
N LYS A 16 29.16 21.02 -4.43
CA LYS A 16 28.09 20.47 -5.29
C LYS A 16 28.41 20.54 -6.80
N VAL A 17 29.13 21.55 -7.23
CA VAL A 17 29.45 21.76 -8.67
C VAL A 17 30.50 20.77 -9.20
N ASP A 18 31.24 20.09 -8.33
CA ASP A 18 32.28 19.16 -8.72
C ASP A 18 31.76 17.72 -8.72
N ASN A 19 32.15 16.97 -9.75
CA ASN A 19 31.80 15.55 -9.82
C ASN A 19 32.62 14.75 -8.80
N ALA A 20 31.96 14.21 -7.78
CA ALA A 20 32.58 13.41 -6.73
C ALA A 20 32.70 11.92 -7.06
N LEU A 21 32.03 11.43 -8.13
CA LEU A 21 32.00 10.00 -8.48
C LEU A 21 33.37 9.37 -8.56
N PRO A 22 34.43 9.96 -9.23
CA PRO A 22 35.75 9.33 -9.31
C PRO A 22 36.38 9.09 -7.95
N ALA A 23 36.21 10.04 -7.01
CA ALA A 23 36.76 9.95 -5.66
C ALA A 23 36.01 8.90 -4.82
N ILE A 24 34.66 8.92 -4.87
CA ILE A 24 33.84 7.97 -4.16
C ILE A 24 34.12 6.55 -4.66
N GLN A 25 34.10 6.33 -5.97
CA GLN A 25 34.30 5.01 -6.55
C GLN A 25 35.71 4.47 -6.24
N LYS A 26 36.73 5.33 -6.31
CA LYS A 26 38.10 4.93 -5.98
C LYS A 26 38.24 4.53 -4.50
N ALA A 27 37.57 5.25 -3.58
CA ALA A 27 37.54 4.88 -2.16
C ALA A 27 36.89 3.51 -1.95
N ILE A 28 35.72 3.27 -2.60
CA ILE A 28 35.03 2.00 -2.56
C ILE A 28 35.89 0.86 -3.11
N ASP A 29 36.46 1.03 -4.29
CA ASP A 29 37.28 -0.01 -4.92
C ASP A 29 38.56 -0.30 -4.11
N THR A 30 39.16 0.72 -3.45
CA THR A 30 40.27 0.54 -2.55
C THR A 30 39.88 -0.22 -1.29
N ALA A 31 38.75 0.10 -0.68
CA ALA A 31 38.25 -0.60 0.48
C ALA A 31 37.94 -2.08 0.14
N ALA A 32 37.29 -2.33 -0.97
CA ALA A 32 37.00 -3.68 -1.43
C ALA A 32 38.27 -4.51 -1.70
N ALA A 33 39.26 -3.92 -2.36
CA ALA A 33 40.54 -4.59 -2.61
C ALA A 33 41.33 -4.93 -1.32
N ALA A 34 41.07 -4.19 -0.23
CA ALA A 34 41.64 -4.45 1.10
C ALA A 34 40.81 -5.46 1.93
N GLY A 35 39.73 -6.03 1.35
CA GLY A 35 38.87 -6.98 2.05
C GLY A 35 37.69 -6.32 2.79
N GLY A 36 37.43 -5.04 2.54
CA GLY A 36 36.28 -4.31 3.11
C GLY A 36 36.71 -3.08 3.91
N GLY A 37 35.73 -2.32 4.38
CA GLY A 37 35.96 -1.14 5.20
C GLY A 37 34.84 -0.10 5.13
N LEU A 38 35.04 1.04 5.76
CA LEU A 38 34.11 2.15 5.82
C LEU A 38 34.53 3.26 4.85
N VAL A 39 33.76 3.53 3.85
CA VAL A 39 33.91 4.71 2.98
C VAL A 39 33.15 5.87 3.60
N TYR A 40 33.87 6.88 4.01
CA TYR A 40 33.38 8.02 4.78
C TYR A 40 33.17 9.25 3.92
N LEU A 41 31.96 9.76 3.89
CA LEU A 41 31.59 11.02 3.27
C LEU A 41 31.47 12.09 4.38
N PRO A 42 32.48 12.93 4.59
CA PRO A 42 32.44 13.99 5.59
C PRO A 42 31.46 15.11 5.20
N PRO A 43 31.16 16.05 6.13
CA PRO A 43 30.30 17.19 5.82
C PRO A 43 30.71 17.91 4.53
N GLY A 44 29.76 18.16 3.64
CA GLY A 44 29.95 18.74 2.32
C GLY A 44 28.85 18.40 1.34
N SER A 45 28.94 18.94 0.13
CA SER A 45 28.00 18.71 -0.97
C SER A 45 28.71 17.95 -2.09
N TYR A 46 28.20 16.78 -2.45
CA TYR A 46 28.82 15.86 -3.40
C TYR A 46 27.85 15.54 -4.52
N THR A 47 28.22 15.70 -5.77
CA THR A 47 27.41 15.31 -6.92
C THR A 47 27.99 14.06 -7.56
N SER A 48 27.11 13.09 -7.85
CA SER A 48 27.55 11.81 -8.43
C SER A 48 26.52 11.26 -9.44
N GLY A 49 27.02 10.58 -10.45
CA GLY A 49 26.27 9.59 -11.20
C GLY A 49 26.26 8.25 -10.47
N THR A 50 26.09 7.13 -11.21
CA THR A 50 26.02 5.80 -10.63
C THR A 50 27.27 5.40 -9.84
N ILE A 51 27.09 5.16 -8.55
CA ILE A 51 28.09 4.61 -7.63
C ILE A 51 27.90 3.09 -7.59
N ASN A 52 28.91 2.34 -8.02
CA ASN A 52 28.87 0.88 -7.96
C ASN A 52 29.36 0.39 -6.60
N LEU A 53 28.48 -0.22 -5.82
CA LEU A 53 28.77 -0.79 -4.52
C LEU A 53 29.66 -2.04 -4.65
N ARG A 54 30.29 -2.46 -3.55
CA ARG A 54 31.10 -3.68 -3.46
C ARG A 54 30.80 -4.42 -2.16
N SER A 55 30.93 -5.72 -2.19
CA SER A 55 30.79 -6.56 -1.00
C SER A 55 31.76 -6.14 0.11
N HIS A 56 31.31 -6.23 1.35
CA HIS A 56 32.06 -5.91 2.58
C HIS A 56 32.45 -4.43 2.71
N VAL A 57 31.82 -3.52 1.95
CA VAL A 57 32.07 -2.07 2.01
C VAL A 57 30.84 -1.36 2.53
N ASN A 58 31.03 -0.60 3.61
CA ASN A 58 30.01 0.26 4.20
C ASN A 58 30.19 1.69 3.72
N ILE A 59 29.12 2.37 3.36
CA ILE A 59 29.09 3.79 3.02
C ILE A 59 28.54 4.56 4.20
N TYR A 60 29.27 5.52 4.73
CA TYR A 60 28.82 6.34 5.84
C TYR A 60 28.73 7.81 5.45
N LEU A 61 27.52 8.36 5.49
CA LEU A 61 27.25 9.78 5.25
C LEU A 61 27.19 10.52 6.58
N GLU A 62 28.16 11.40 6.84
CA GLU A 62 28.21 12.18 8.07
C GLU A 62 27.09 13.23 8.12
N SER A 63 26.71 13.66 9.34
CA SER A 63 25.83 14.80 9.53
C SER A 63 26.35 16.02 8.76
N GLY A 64 25.51 16.63 7.90
CA GLY A 64 25.92 17.73 7.02
C GLY A 64 26.57 17.28 5.69
N ALA A 65 26.69 15.99 5.43
CA ALA A 65 26.99 15.48 4.09
C ALA A 65 25.70 15.38 3.26
N THR A 66 25.72 15.91 2.05
CA THR A 66 24.64 15.71 1.07
C THR A 66 25.23 15.16 -0.22
N LEU A 67 24.73 13.99 -0.63
CA LEU A 67 25.03 13.38 -1.91
C LEU A 67 23.88 13.68 -2.88
N TYR A 68 24.16 14.48 -3.89
CA TYR A 68 23.22 14.84 -4.96
C TYR A 68 23.37 13.88 -6.14
N ALA A 69 22.25 13.41 -6.66
CA ALA A 69 22.24 12.78 -7.97
C ALA A 69 22.65 13.79 -9.05
N SER A 70 23.40 13.36 -10.06
CA SER A 70 23.74 14.22 -11.20
C SER A 70 22.48 14.69 -11.92
N GLU A 71 22.51 15.93 -12.38
CA GLU A 71 21.44 16.50 -13.22
C GLU A 71 21.47 15.96 -14.67
N ASN A 72 22.54 15.26 -15.03
CA ASN A 72 22.73 14.67 -16.35
C ASN A 72 22.32 13.19 -16.36
N ALA A 73 21.26 12.86 -17.06
CA ALA A 73 20.77 11.49 -17.17
C ALA A 73 21.80 10.50 -17.74
N ALA A 74 22.72 10.95 -18.58
CA ALA A 74 23.77 10.10 -19.14
C ALA A 74 24.76 9.56 -18.08
N ASP A 75 24.83 10.17 -16.90
CA ASP A 75 25.65 9.68 -15.82
C ASP A 75 25.08 8.41 -15.15
N PHE A 76 23.79 8.09 -15.46
CA PHE A 76 23.08 6.91 -14.95
C PHE A 76 22.81 5.86 -16.02
N ASP A 77 22.93 6.20 -17.31
CA ASP A 77 22.69 5.29 -18.44
C ASP A 77 23.83 4.26 -18.57
N LYS A 78 23.96 3.38 -17.58
CA LYS A 78 25.04 2.40 -17.46
C LYS A 78 24.55 0.95 -17.53
N GLN A 79 23.28 0.72 -17.24
CA GLN A 79 22.74 -0.64 -17.17
C GLN A 79 22.15 -1.07 -18.52
N LYS A 80 22.26 -2.37 -18.84
CA LYS A 80 21.62 -2.94 -20.04
C LYS A 80 20.09 -2.89 -19.93
N VAL A 81 19.58 -3.09 -18.72
CA VAL A 81 18.17 -2.96 -18.37
C VAL A 81 17.97 -1.60 -17.73
N LYS A 82 17.30 -0.70 -18.42
CA LYS A 82 17.16 0.71 -18.01
C LYS A 82 16.44 0.90 -16.68
N SER A 83 15.48 0.03 -16.36
CA SER A 83 14.80 0.02 -15.07
C SER A 83 15.70 -0.37 -13.88
N LYS A 84 17.00 -0.64 -14.10
CA LYS A 84 17.99 -0.87 -13.05
C LYS A 84 18.94 0.32 -12.83
N ASP A 85 18.80 1.41 -13.60
CA ASP A 85 19.67 2.56 -13.43
C ASP A 85 19.43 3.25 -12.08
N ALA A 86 20.50 3.53 -11.33
CA ALA A 86 20.41 4.05 -9.97
C ALA A 86 21.64 4.91 -9.58
N LEU A 87 21.46 5.72 -8.53
CA LEU A 87 22.58 6.44 -7.90
C LEU A 87 23.51 5.47 -7.13
N PHE A 88 22.93 4.62 -6.26
CA PHE A 88 23.65 3.49 -5.68
C PHE A 88 23.19 2.21 -6.38
N PHE A 89 24.14 1.52 -7.00
CA PHE A 89 23.87 0.28 -7.72
C PHE A 89 24.72 -0.87 -7.14
N GLY A 90 24.05 -2.01 -6.88
CA GLY A 90 24.71 -3.24 -6.42
C GLY A 90 24.00 -4.48 -6.93
N GLU A 91 24.74 -5.45 -7.44
CA GLU A 91 24.21 -6.73 -7.89
C GLU A 91 25.14 -7.86 -7.44
N ASP A 92 24.55 -8.96 -6.90
CA ASP A 92 25.29 -10.13 -6.39
C ASP A 92 26.30 -9.79 -5.26
N LEU A 93 25.92 -8.88 -4.35
CA LEU A 93 26.80 -8.41 -3.26
C LEU A 93 26.38 -9.00 -1.91
N GLU A 94 27.33 -9.00 -0.96
CA GLU A 94 27.07 -9.37 0.43
C GLU A 94 27.74 -8.42 1.41
N ASP A 95 27.15 -8.32 2.62
CA ASP A 95 27.67 -7.53 3.74
C ASP A 95 27.90 -6.07 3.35
N ILE A 96 26.86 -5.38 2.92
CA ILE A 96 26.90 -3.98 2.53
C ILE A 96 26.03 -3.12 3.44
N ALA A 97 26.47 -1.89 3.69
CA ALA A 97 25.66 -0.93 4.44
C ALA A 97 25.70 0.47 3.84
N ILE A 98 24.59 1.21 3.98
CA ILE A 98 24.50 2.66 3.78
C ILE A 98 24.01 3.25 5.09
N GLU A 99 24.84 4.01 5.76
CA GLU A 99 24.62 4.43 7.15
C GLU A 99 24.92 5.90 7.36
N GLY A 100 24.52 6.42 8.50
CA GLY A 100 24.88 7.78 8.93
C GLY A 100 23.69 8.69 9.17
N ARG A 101 23.93 10.01 9.08
CA ARG A 101 22.89 11.04 9.25
C ARG A 101 22.93 12.08 8.13
N GLY A 102 23.55 11.75 7.02
CA GLY A 102 23.56 12.58 5.83
C GLY A 102 22.29 12.46 5.01
N THR A 103 22.30 13.14 3.87
CA THR A 103 21.18 13.19 2.93
C THR A 103 21.61 12.70 1.56
N VAL A 104 20.76 11.94 0.92
CA VAL A 104 20.82 11.58 -0.51
C VAL A 104 19.68 12.31 -1.22
N ASP A 105 19.98 13.25 -2.12
CA ASP A 105 19.01 14.08 -2.85
C ASP A 105 19.00 13.66 -4.32
N GLY A 106 17.89 13.07 -4.75
CA GLY A 106 17.70 12.56 -6.12
C GLY A 106 17.47 13.63 -7.17
N GLN A 107 17.20 14.87 -6.75
CA GLN A 107 17.02 16.01 -7.66
C GLN A 107 15.94 15.76 -8.74
N ALA A 108 14.83 15.11 -8.40
CA ALA A 108 13.76 14.66 -9.31
C ALA A 108 13.34 15.70 -10.35
N LYS A 109 13.29 16.97 -9.98
CA LYS A 109 12.89 18.09 -10.87
C LYS A 109 13.69 18.21 -12.17
N TYR A 110 14.88 17.61 -12.26
CA TYR A 110 15.68 17.63 -13.50
C TYR A 110 15.33 16.47 -14.43
N PHE A 111 14.54 15.51 -13.97
CA PHE A 111 14.10 14.35 -14.74
C PHE A 111 12.65 14.47 -15.19
N TRP A 112 11.86 15.27 -14.49
CA TRP A 112 10.45 15.49 -14.75
C TRP A 112 10.18 16.94 -15.16
N ALA A 113 9.33 17.12 -16.17
CA ALA A 113 8.90 18.44 -16.59
C ALA A 113 7.74 18.92 -15.69
N PRO A 114 7.77 20.15 -15.17
CA PRO A 114 6.66 20.68 -14.39
C PRO A 114 5.44 20.96 -15.29
N ASP A 115 4.25 20.86 -14.69
CA ASP A 115 2.98 21.42 -15.17
C ASP A 115 2.52 21.04 -16.60
N THR A 116 2.84 19.85 -17.08
CA THR A 116 2.20 19.33 -18.27
C THR A 116 1.16 18.29 -17.88
N ILE A 117 0.00 18.32 -18.54
CA ILE A 117 -1.06 17.34 -18.33
C ILE A 117 -0.73 16.11 -19.16
N GLU A 118 -0.21 15.07 -18.54
CA GLU A 118 -0.20 13.76 -19.16
C GLU A 118 -1.61 13.17 -19.04
N ARG A 119 -2.15 12.74 -20.15
CA ARG A 119 -3.46 12.10 -20.21
C ARG A 119 -3.26 10.61 -20.27
N SER A 120 -2.94 9.97 -19.14
CA SER A 120 -2.99 8.52 -19.10
C SER A 120 -4.44 8.06 -19.32
N PHE A 121 -4.59 7.02 -20.12
CA PHE A 121 -5.91 6.52 -20.54
C PHE A 121 -6.78 6.09 -19.34
N LEU A 122 -6.17 5.45 -18.36
CA LEU A 122 -6.86 4.96 -17.17
C LEU A 122 -7.42 6.12 -16.32
N HIS A 123 -6.63 7.15 -16.12
CA HIS A 123 -7.03 8.36 -15.40
C HIS A 123 -8.18 9.09 -16.04
N LYS A 124 -8.08 9.31 -17.35
CA LYS A 124 -9.14 9.97 -18.09
C LYS A 124 -10.48 9.25 -17.91
N LYS A 125 -10.47 7.91 -17.92
CA LYS A 125 -11.68 7.08 -17.76
C LYS A 125 -12.27 7.23 -16.36
N LEU A 126 -11.44 7.15 -15.31
CA LEU A 126 -11.88 7.27 -13.92
C LEU A 126 -12.38 8.67 -13.58
N ILE A 127 -11.66 9.71 -13.99
CA ILE A 127 -12.01 11.11 -13.75
C ILE A 127 -13.29 11.47 -14.50
N MET A 128 -13.43 11.06 -15.74
CA MET A 128 -14.65 11.31 -16.51
C MET A 128 -15.85 10.51 -16.00
N ALA A 129 -15.64 9.30 -15.47
CA ALA A 129 -16.69 8.50 -14.85
C ALA A 129 -17.19 9.11 -13.55
N SER A 130 -16.37 9.85 -12.81
CA SER A 130 -16.74 10.59 -11.61
C SER A 130 -17.46 11.92 -11.89
N GLY A 131 -17.59 12.32 -13.16
CA GLY A 131 -18.21 13.60 -13.54
C GLY A 131 -17.27 14.81 -13.46
N ALA A 132 -15.99 14.61 -13.18
CA ALA A 132 -15.02 15.71 -13.17
C ALA A 132 -14.76 16.26 -14.57
N SER A 133 -14.80 17.58 -14.72
CA SER A 133 -14.59 18.25 -15.99
C SER A 133 -13.13 18.53 -16.34
N GLN A 134 -12.25 18.47 -15.34
CA GLN A 134 -10.82 18.79 -15.50
C GLN A 134 -9.94 17.86 -14.68
N MET A 135 -8.82 17.44 -15.27
CA MET A 135 -7.74 16.78 -14.55
C MET A 135 -6.77 17.84 -14.02
N ARG A 136 -6.23 17.63 -12.81
CA ARG A 136 -5.09 18.42 -12.38
C ARG A 136 -3.86 18.10 -13.21
N SER A 137 -3.00 19.10 -13.40
CA SER A 137 -1.70 18.89 -14.01
C SER A 137 -0.77 18.15 -13.06
N TYR A 138 0.02 17.24 -13.57
CA TYR A 138 1.06 16.52 -12.85
C TYR A 138 2.34 16.47 -13.69
N PRO A 139 3.51 16.28 -13.08
CA PRO A 139 4.76 16.17 -13.80
C PRO A 139 4.70 15.07 -14.85
N VAL A 140 5.25 15.35 -16.02
CA VAL A 140 5.46 14.35 -17.07
C VAL A 140 6.95 14.11 -17.24
N GLY A 141 7.30 12.95 -17.77
CA GLY A 141 8.68 12.67 -18.13
C GLY A 141 9.25 13.74 -19.06
N HIS A 142 10.41 14.25 -18.75
CA HIS A 142 11.06 15.24 -19.61
C HIS A 142 11.34 14.60 -20.97
N PRO A 143 10.94 15.21 -22.12
CA PRO A 143 11.02 14.58 -23.44
C PRO A 143 12.42 14.12 -23.85
N ASP A 144 13.46 14.75 -23.28
CA ASP A 144 14.86 14.40 -23.55
C ASP A 144 15.42 13.39 -22.54
N ARG A 145 14.59 12.84 -21.64
CA ARG A 145 15.01 11.89 -20.60
C ARG A 145 14.48 10.49 -20.89
N THR A 146 15.38 9.54 -20.93
CA THR A 146 15.09 8.10 -21.09
C THR A 146 15.44 7.29 -19.86
N VAL A 147 15.97 7.95 -18.82
CA VAL A 147 16.43 7.35 -17.58
C VAL A 147 15.89 8.14 -16.40
N TYR A 148 15.27 7.46 -15.48
CA TYR A 148 14.77 7.96 -14.19
C TYR A 148 15.43 7.12 -13.09
N PRO A 149 16.60 7.53 -12.59
CA PRO A 149 17.37 6.68 -11.68
C PRO A 149 16.66 6.48 -10.34
N HIS A 150 16.68 5.26 -9.85
CA HIS A 150 16.42 4.98 -8.45
C HIS A 150 17.50 5.62 -7.57
N LEU A 151 17.22 5.89 -6.29
CA LEU A 151 18.31 6.27 -5.37
C LEU A 151 19.12 5.05 -4.95
N LEU A 152 18.49 3.91 -4.79
CA LEU A 152 19.14 2.64 -4.48
C LEU A 152 18.52 1.51 -5.31
N TRP A 153 19.33 0.82 -6.10
CA TRP A 153 18.95 -0.43 -6.74
C TRP A 153 19.89 -1.55 -6.30
N LEU A 154 19.34 -2.60 -5.70
CA LEU A 154 20.09 -3.78 -5.29
C LEU A 154 19.45 -5.04 -5.85
N GLY A 155 20.23 -5.89 -6.49
CA GLY A 155 19.79 -7.18 -7.00
C GLY A 155 20.57 -8.34 -6.38
N ARG A 156 19.88 -9.35 -5.88
CA ARG A 156 20.44 -10.59 -5.31
C ARG A 156 21.51 -10.36 -4.23
N CYS A 157 21.33 -9.26 -3.47
CA CYS A 157 22.23 -8.91 -2.38
C CYS A 157 21.84 -9.57 -1.06
N LYS A 158 22.83 -9.84 -0.19
CA LYS A 158 22.63 -10.50 1.11
C LYS A 158 23.27 -9.68 2.24
N ASN A 159 22.63 -9.70 3.43
CA ASN A 159 23.10 -8.93 4.59
C ASN A 159 23.24 -7.44 4.26
N VAL A 160 22.12 -6.81 3.94
CA VAL A 160 22.04 -5.39 3.57
C VAL A 160 21.56 -4.59 4.77
N THR A 161 22.21 -3.48 5.07
CA THR A 161 21.75 -2.54 6.10
C THR A 161 21.63 -1.13 5.54
N VAL A 162 20.48 -0.47 5.74
CA VAL A 162 20.31 0.95 5.45
C VAL A 162 19.76 1.63 6.70
N THR A 163 20.54 2.54 7.30
CA THR A 163 20.14 3.13 8.58
C THR A 163 20.52 4.61 8.75
N GLY A 164 19.58 5.40 9.28
CA GLY A 164 19.79 6.77 9.74
C GLY A 164 19.84 7.84 8.65
N VAL A 165 19.99 7.46 7.38
CA VAL A 165 20.14 8.37 6.23
C VAL A 165 18.79 8.88 5.75
N SER A 166 18.75 10.13 5.29
CA SER A 166 17.59 10.72 4.61
C SER A 166 17.72 10.57 3.09
N PHE A 167 16.68 10.05 2.43
CA PHE A 167 16.59 9.93 0.97
C PHE A 167 15.46 10.82 0.49
N VAL A 168 15.76 11.80 -0.35
CA VAL A 168 14.77 12.79 -0.75
C VAL A 168 14.74 13.01 -2.27
N LYS A 169 13.57 13.35 -2.79
CA LYS A 169 13.36 13.77 -4.17
C LYS A 169 13.86 12.75 -5.19
N SER A 170 13.51 11.48 -5.00
CA SER A 170 13.83 10.44 -5.98
C SER A 170 13.12 10.70 -7.31
N PRO A 171 13.79 10.54 -8.45
CA PRO A 171 13.15 10.62 -9.77
C PRO A 171 12.27 9.41 -10.11
N SER A 172 12.45 8.30 -9.43
CA SER A 172 11.70 7.05 -9.58
C SER A 172 11.62 6.39 -8.20
N TRP A 173 11.36 5.08 -8.12
CA TRP A 173 11.39 4.35 -6.87
C TRP A 173 12.63 4.70 -6.04
N THR A 174 12.43 5.03 -4.76
CA THR A 174 13.57 5.42 -3.93
C THR A 174 14.49 4.23 -3.68
N PHE A 175 13.92 3.11 -3.23
CA PHE A 175 14.61 1.83 -3.09
C PHE A 175 13.95 0.78 -3.96
N ALA A 176 14.70 0.20 -4.87
CA ALA A 176 14.32 -0.93 -5.70
C ALA A 176 15.19 -2.13 -5.31
N LEU A 177 14.64 -3.05 -4.52
CA LEU A 177 15.35 -4.23 -4.03
C LEU A 177 14.80 -5.48 -4.72
N TYR A 178 15.65 -6.21 -5.45
CA TYR A 178 15.29 -7.41 -6.19
C TYR A 178 16.02 -8.63 -5.66
N ASP A 179 15.28 -9.69 -5.29
CA ASP A 179 15.81 -10.97 -4.79
C ASP A 179 16.87 -10.82 -3.69
N CYS A 180 16.70 -9.78 -2.84
CA CYS A 180 17.58 -9.53 -1.71
C CYS A 180 17.12 -10.30 -0.48
N SER A 181 18.08 -10.64 0.40
CA SER A 181 17.78 -11.36 1.63
C SER A 181 18.58 -10.86 2.83
N ARG A 182 18.00 -11.02 4.03
CA ARG A 182 18.53 -10.48 5.30
C ARG A 182 18.81 -8.98 5.19
N VAL A 183 17.74 -8.24 4.92
CA VAL A 183 17.77 -6.78 4.74
C VAL A 183 17.22 -6.10 5.98
N VAL A 184 17.94 -5.12 6.49
CA VAL A 184 17.52 -4.26 7.60
C VAL A 184 17.46 -2.81 7.13
N ILE A 185 16.28 -2.20 7.22
CA ILE A 185 16.05 -0.78 6.94
C ILE A 185 15.52 -0.14 8.22
N ASP A 186 16.29 0.74 8.83
CA ASP A 186 15.96 1.29 10.15
C ASP A 186 16.27 2.77 10.27
N LYS A 187 15.37 3.52 10.92
CA LYS A 187 15.54 4.97 11.21
C LYS A 187 15.86 5.82 9.97
N ILE A 188 15.32 5.48 8.82
CA ILE A 188 15.47 6.29 7.62
C ILE A 188 14.33 7.31 7.49
N TYR A 189 14.58 8.35 6.71
CA TYR A 189 13.58 9.28 6.23
C TYR A 189 13.55 9.24 4.71
N ILE A 190 12.38 8.96 4.13
CA ILE A 190 12.13 9.07 2.69
C ILE A 190 11.11 10.17 2.47
N TYR A 191 11.40 11.08 1.53
CA TYR A 191 10.47 12.10 1.08
C TYR A 191 10.52 12.25 -0.43
N THR A 192 9.40 12.02 -1.09
CA THR A 192 9.21 12.30 -2.50
C THR A 192 7.96 13.17 -2.69
N SER A 193 7.98 14.05 -3.69
CA SER A 193 6.90 15.00 -3.89
C SER A 193 6.05 14.63 -5.10
N LEU A 194 4.74 14.65 -4.94
CA LEU A 194 3.76 14.58 -6.02
C LEU A 194 4.02 15.58 -7.16
N HIS A 195 4.61 16.73 -6.82
CA HIS A 195 4.83 17.82 -7.77
C HIS A 195 6.17 17.71 -8.50
N GLU A 196 7.03 16.76 -8.12
CA GLU A 196 8.37 16.62 -8.70
C GLU A 196 8.55 15.30 -9.46
N ALA A 197 7.85 14.24 -9.09
CA ALA A 197 7.93 12.93 -9.74
C ALA A 197 6.63 12.14 -9.56
N VAL A 198 6.24 11.35 -10.55
CA VAL A 198 4.99 10.57 -10.54
C VAL A 198 5.22 9.16 -9.98
N TRP A 199 6.30 8.49 -10.35
CA TRP A 199 6.60 7.10 -9.94
C TRP A 199 7.65 7.06 -8.83
N ALA A 200 7.47 7.88 -7.80
CA ALA A 200 8.45 8.02 -6.74
C ALA A 200 8.00 7.31 -5.47
N ASP A 201 8.00 5.97 -5.55
CA ASP A 201 7.72 5.08 -4.44
C ASP A 201 8.82 5.15 -3.36
N GLY A 202 8.50 4.68 -2.18
CA GLY A 202 9.44 4.61 -1.08
C GLY A 202 10.35 3.38 -1.16
N ILE A 203 9.81 2.22 -0.85
CA ILE A 203 10.57 0.96 -0.77
C ILE A 203 9.82 -0.12 -1.54
N ASP A 204 10.40 -0.58 -2.63
CA ASP A 204 9.90 -1.67 -3.44
C ASP A 204 10.68 -2.95 -3.17
N LEU A 205 10.02 -3.93 -2.61
CA LEU A 205 10.57 -5.25 -2.31
C LEU A 205 10.10 -6.23 -3.38
N VAL A 206 10.96 -6.47 -4.37
CA VAL A 206 10.69 -7.41 -5.47
C VAL A 206 11.36 -8.74 -5.16
N ASP A 207 10.57 -9.80 -5.00
CA ASP A 207 11.12 -11.16 -4.74
C ASP A 207 12.02 -11.26 -3.49
N CYS A 208 11.89 -10.33 -2.54
CA CYS A 208 12.76 -10.24 -1.37
C CYS A 208 12.29 -11.14 -0.22
N LYS A 209 13.25 -11.57 0.63
CA LYS A 209 12.95 -12.36 1.82
C LYS A 209 13.80 -11.97 3.04
N ASP A 210 13.25 -12.26 4.22
CA ASP A 210 13.92 -11.96 5.50
C ASP A 210 14.25 -10.46 5.61
N VAL A 211 13.22 -9.59 5.46
CA VAL A 211 13.37 -8.14 5.48
C VAL A 211 12.75 -7.55 6.73
N SER A 212 13.43 -6.61 7.37
CA SER A 212 12.91 -5.80 8.47
C SER A 212 12.97 -4.32 8.12
N ILE A 213 11.82 -3.64 8.17
CA ILE A 213 11.69 -2.18 8.01
C ILE A 213 11.17 -1.63 9.34
N SER A 214 11.90 -0.71 9.97
CA SER A 214 11.52 -0.22 11.29
C SER A 214 11.85 1.24 11.55
N ASN A 215 11.11 1.85 12.51
CA ASN A 215 11.40 3.18 13.08
C ASN A 215 11.59 4.28 12.02
N SER A 216 10.95 4.16 10.87
CA SER A 216 11.19 5.00 9.70
C SER A 216 10.00 5.91 9.40
N THR A 217 10.27 7.04 8.77
CA THR A 217 9.24 7.93 8.23
C THR A 217 9.36 7.94 6.71
N ILE A 218 8.25 7.61 6.03
CA ILE A 218 8.20 7.47 4.58
C ILE A 218 7.00 8.28 4.08
N GLU A 219 7.28 9.35 3.33
CA GLU A 219 6.31 10.27 2.76
C GLU A 219 6.52 10.33 1.25
N THR A 220 5.55 9.83 0.47
CA THR A 220 5.74 9.59 -0.97
C THR A 220 4.63 10.13 -1.84
N GLY A 221 5.01 10.46 -3.06
CA GLY A 221 4.07 10.80 -4.13
C GLY A 221 3.36 9.59 -4.74
N ASP A 222 3.97 8.43 -4.66
CA ASP A 222 3.42 7.14 -5.01
C ASP A 222 3.40 6.22 -3.76
N ASP A 223 3.47 4.92 -3.88
CA ASP A 223 3.33 3.98 -2.77
C ASP A 223 4.50 4.08 -1.77
N CYS A 224 4.25 3.94 -0.44
CA CYS A 224 5.35 4.00 0.54
C CYS A 224 6.15 2.70 0.61
N ILE A 225 5.46 1.55 0.78
CA ILE A 225 6.09 0.24 0.85
C ILE A 225 5.32 -0.70 -0.06
N VAL A 226 6.03 -1.28 -1.02
CA VAL A 226 5.46 -2.16 -2.04
C VAL A 226 6.06 -3.56 -1.96
N PHE A 227 5.21 -4.56 -1.98
CA PHE A 227 5.58 -5.97 -2.14
C PHE A 227 5.24 -6.41 -3.55
N VAL A 228 6.24 -6.89 -4.29
CA VAL A 228 6.10 -7.31 -5.69
C VAL A 228 6.65 -8.72 -5.83
N CYS A 229 6.08 -9.52 -6.72
CA CYS A 229 6.59 -10.84 -7.03
C CYS A 229 6.72 -11.01 -8.55
N GLY A 230 7.95 -10.91 -9.03
CA GLY A 230 8.32 -11.07 -10.42
C GLY A 230 8.28 -9.78 -11.26
N ILE A 231 9.45 -9.27 -11.57
CA ILE A 231 9.65 -8.31 -12.66
C ILE A 231 10.49 -9.02 -13.72
N PRO A 232 9.89 -9.47 -14.83
CA PRO A 232 10.55 -10.37 -15.78
C PRO A 232 11.87 -9.86 -16.36
N GLU A 233 11.99 -8.56 -16.58
CA GLU A 233 13.22 -7.94 -17.10
C GLU A 233 14.36 -7.88 -16.07
N TRP A 234 14.09 -8.10 -14.78
CA TRP A 234 15.13 -8.12 -13.74
C TRP A 234 15.69 -9.53 -13.54
N GLY A 235 14.88 -10.56 -13.78
CA GLY A 235 15.29 -11.95 -13.69
C GLY A 235 14.15 -12.91 -13.35
N PRO A 236 14.44 -14.15 -12.96
CA PRO A 236 13.44 -15.13 -12.57
C PRO A 236 12.75 -14.70 -11.27
N ALA A 237 11.44 -14.87 -11.22
CA ALA A 237 10.64 -14.57 -10.03
C ALA A 237 10.90 -15.56 -8.89
N SER A 238 10.84 -15.07 -7.65
CA SER A 238 10.81 -15.85 -6.42
C SER A 238 9.75 -15.30 -5.44
N PRO A 239 9.35 -16.06 -4.41
CA PRO A 239 8.40 -15.53 -3.42
C PRO A 239 8.94 -14.32 -2.66
N CYS A 240 8.05 -13.36 -2.37
CA CYS A 240 8.32 -12.26 -1.45
C CYS A 240 7.82 -12.66 -0.07
N GLU A 241 8.70 -12.91 0.90
CA GLU A 241 8.30 -13.58 2.15
C GLU A 241 9.12 -13.22 3.39
N HIS A 242 8.55 -13.50 4.59
CA HIS A 242 9.19 -13.29 5.90
C HIS A 242 9.57 -11.81 6.12
N ILE A 243 8.61 -10.91 5.97
CA ILE A 243 8.88 -9.47 6.06
C ILE A 243 8.14 -8.86 7.23
N THR A 244 8.82 -7.98 7.97
CA THR A 244 8.25 -7.19 9.04
C THR A 244 8.37 -5.70 8.79
N VAL A 245 7.27 -4.97 9.01
CA VAL A 245 7.21 -3.49 8.98
C VAL A 245 6.70 -3.02 10.34
N THR A 246 7.51 -2.32 11.11
CA THR A 246 7.13 -1.94 12.47
C THR A 246 7.54 -0.53 12.84
N ASN A 247 6.73 0.13 13.70
CA ASN A 247 7.05 1.46 14.24
C ASN A 247 7.28 2.52 13.15
N CYS A 248 6.60 2.43 12.01
CA CYS A 248 6.77 3.35 10.89
C CYS A 248 5.66 4.40 10.84
N ARG A 249 6.01 5.57 10.30
CA ARG A 249 5.08 6.65 9.92
C ARG A 249 5.04 6.70 8.40
N LEU A 250 3.85 6.51 7.83
CA LEU A 250 3.65 6.40 6.39
C LEU A 250 2.66 7.45 5.90
N SER A 251 2.95 8.09 4.78
CA SER A 251 2.06 9.02 4.09
C SER A 251 2.24 8.88 2.59
N SER A 252 1.16 8.62 1.87
CA SER A 252 1.22 8.37 0.42
C SER A 252 0.05 9.00 -0.30
N ALA A 253 0.30 9.60 -1.45
CA ALA A 253 -0.78 9.99 -2.35
C ALA A 253 -1.34 8.81 -3.18
N SER A 254 -0.76 7.63 -3.07
CA SER A 254 -1.24 6.37 -3.65
C SER A 254 -1.61 5.37 -2.55
N ALA A 255 -0.74 4.49 -2.11
CA ALA A 255 -1.01 3.58 -1.01
C ALA A 255 0.13 3.56 0.02
N ALA A 256 -0.19 3.64 1.32
CA ALA A 256 0.82 3.52 2.36
C ALA A 256 1.50 2.14 2.32
N ILE A 257 0.71 1.10 2.08
CA ILE A 257 1.21 -0.28 1.96
C ILE A 257 0.48 -0.95 0.80
N LYS A 258 1.25 -1.45 -0.16
CA LYS A 258 0.72 -2.09 -1.36
C LYS A 258 1.32 -3.47 -1.61
N PHE A 259 0.46 -4.43 -1.86
CA PHE A 259 0.77 -5.69 -2.49
C PHE A 259 0.39 -5.54 -3.97
N SER A 260 1.38 -5.58 -4.84
CA SER A 260 1.23 -5.16 -6.24
C SER A 260 0.35 -6.10 -7.05
N GLU A 261 -0.42 -5.53 -7.94
CA GLU A 261 -1.25 -6.24 -8.93
C GLU A 261 -0.44 -7.15 -9.87
N GLY A 262 0.84 -6.81 -10.10
CA GLY A 262 1.78 -7.58 -10.92
C GLY A 262 2.30 -8.86 -10.28
N ASN A 263 1.70 -9.33 -9.19
CA ASN A 263 2.14 -10.51 -8.46
C ASN A 263 1.87 -11.82 -9.23
N SER A 264 2.93 -12.54 -9.61
CA SER A 264 2.86 -13.80 -10.36
C SER A 264 3.16 -15.06 -9.55
N LEU A 265 3.68 -14.94 -8.33
CA LEU A 265 3.97 -16.04 -7.40
C LEU A 265 3.34 -15.76 -6.03
N ALA A 266 4.08 -15.97 -4.94
CA ALA A 266 3.57 -15.80 -3.59
C ALA A 266 4.17 -14.58 -2.89
N ILE A 267 3.31 -13.75 -2.27
CA ILE A 267 3.68 -12.78 -1.25
C ILE A 267 3.09 -13.28 0.06
N ARG A 268 3.92 -13.64 1.03
CA ARG A 268 3.42 -14.32 2.24
C ARG A 268 4.27 -14.08 3.48
N ASP A 269 3.66 -14.39 4.64
CA ASP A 269 4.31 -14.29 5.95
C ASP A 269 4.79 -12.86 6.23
N ILE A 270 3.84 -11.91 6.12
CA ILE A 270 4.07 -10.48 6.26
C ILE A 270 3.42 -9.98 7.55
N LEU A 271 4.19 -9.33 8.40
CA LEU A 271 3.70 -8.63 9.59
C LEU A 271 3.88 -7.12 9.45
N ILE A 272 2.80 -6.38 9.64
CA ILE A 272 2.78 -4.92 9.69
C ILE A 272 2.19 -4.52 11.04
N ASP A 273 2.98 -3.90 11.91
CA ASP A 273 2.59 -3.66 13.29
C ASP A 273 3.02 -2.29 13.80
N ASN A 274 2.18 -1.70 14.68
CA ASN A 274 2.48 -0.45 15.37
C ASN A 274 2.91 0.70 14.43
N CYS A 275 2.16 0.92 13.36
CA CYS A 275 2.42 1.98 12.40
C CYS A 275 1.33 3.05 12.43
N ALA A 276 1.70 4.28 12.05
CA ALA A 276 0.77 5.37 11.82
C ALA A 276 0.75 5.73 10.32
N ILE A 277 -0.44 5.67 9.73
CA ILE A 277 -0.69 6.10 8.35
C ILE A 277 -1.44 7.42 8.44
N PHE A 278 -0.89 8.48 7.90
CA PHE A 278 -1.45 9.83 8.03
C PHE A 278 -1.35 10.57 6.70
N ASP A 279 -2.30 11.47 6.45
CA ASP A 279 -2.32 12.27 5.23
C ASP A 279 -2.10 11.39 3.99
N SER A 280 -2.86 10.27 3.91
CA SER A 280 -2.65 9.24 2.90
C SER A 280 -3.93 8.99 2.09
N ASN A 281 -3.76 8.54 0.85
CA ASN A 281 -4.89 8.22 0.00
C ASN A 281 -5.44 6.82 0.32
N ARG A 282 -4.58 5.80 0.32
CA ARG A 282 -4.97 4.43 0.69
C ARG A 282 -4.14 3.94 1.87
N GLY A 283 -4.76 3.11 2.71
CA GLY A 283 -4.07 2.42 3.80
C GLY A 283 -3.38 1.15 3.31
N LEU A 284 -4.08 0.02 3.39
CA LEU A 284 -3.61 -1.29 2.95
C LEU A 284 -4.29 -1.70 1.64
N THR A 285 -3.49 -1.95 0.63
CA THR A 285 -3.95 -2.42 -0.69
C THR A 285 -3.38 -3.80 -1.00
N LEU A 286 -4.26 -4.79 -1.23
CA LEU A 286 -3.91 -6.14 -1.68
C LEU A 286 -4.55 -6.39 -3.03
N GLN A 287 -3.74 -6.40 -4.08
CA GLN A 287 -4.22 -6.55 -5.46
C GLN A 287 -3.48 -7.67 -6.19
N ILE A 288 -4.20 -8.47 -6.97
CA ILE A 288 -3.64 -9.47 -7.86
C ILE A 288 -4.33 -9.38 -9.21
N ALA A 289 -3.55 -9.26 -10.28
CA ALA A 289 -4.02 -9.29 -11.66
C ALA A 289 -3.27 -10.28 -12.54
N THR A 290 -2.29 -11.01 -12.00
CA THR A 290 -1.40 -11.91 -12.76
C THR A 290 -1.35 -13.34 -12.22
N GLY A 291 -2.32 -13.72 -11.38
CA GLY A 291 -2.53 -15.10 -10.95
C GLY A 291 -1.72 -15.56 -9.74
N GLY A 292 -1.05 -14.65 -9.03
CA GLY A 292 -0.27 -14.98 -7.83
C GLY A 292 -1.09 -15.29 -6.58
N ASP A 293 -0.42 -15.38 -5.45
CA ASP A 293 -0.99 -15.66 -4.14
C ASP A 293 -0.55 -14.63 -3.10
N ILE A 294 -1.49 -14.14 -2.28
CA ILE A 294 -1.18 -13.35 -1.08
C ILE A 294 -1.71 -14.10 0.13
N SER A 295 -0.84 -14.41 1.08
CA SER A 295 -1.24 -15.22 2.24
C SER A 295 -0.47 -14.92 3.52
N ASN A 296 -1.08 -15.26 4.66
CA ASN A 296 -0.50 -15.09 5.99
C ASN A 296 -0.05 -13.64 6.25
N VAL A 297 -0.96 -12.69 6.04
CA VAL A 297 -0.72 -11.25 6.26
C VAL A 297 -1.38 -10.84 7.57
N VAL A 298 -0.63 -10.19 8.44
CA VAL A 298 -1.14 -9.62 9.69
C VAL A 298 -0.88 -8.11 9.68
N LEU A 299 -1.95 -7.33 9.90
CA LEU A 299 -1.90 -5.89 10.13
C LEU A 299 -2.46 -5.61 11.52
N SER A 300 -1.68 -4.96 12.40
CA SER A 300 -2.07 -4.76 13.79
C SER A 300 -1.60 -3.44 14.38
N ASN A 301 -2.36 -2.93 15.37
CA ASN A 301 -1.99 -1.71 16.11
C ASN A 301 -1.76 -0.49 15.20
N ILE A 302 -2.72 -0.20 14.31
CA ILE A 302 -2.58 0.84 13.29
C ILE A 302 -3.57 1.98 13.54
N THR A 303 -3.10 3.22 13.35
CA THR A 303 -3.98 4.39 13.17
C THR A 303 -3.89 4.88 11.74
N MET A 304 -5.05 5.22 11.14
CA MET A 304 -5.12 5.73 9.78
C MET A 304 -5.90 7.04 9.72
N ASP A 305 -5.36 8.03 9.02
CA ASP A 305 -6.05 9.25 8.61
C ASP A 305 -5.92 9.38 7.09
N LEU A 306 -7.03 9.12 6.40
CA LEU A 306 -7.08 8.90 4.95
C LEU A 306 -8.04 9.88 4.30
N HIS A 307 -7.59 10.48 3.21
CA HIS A 307 -8.43 11.38 2.45
C HIS A 307 -8.22 11.21 0.94
N ARG A 308 -9.15 11.74 0.16
CA ARG A 308 -9.04 11.74 -1.29
C ARG A 308 -7.98 12.69 -1.75
N PHE A 309 -7.06 12.17 -2.53
CA PHE A 309 -6.16 12.96 -3.33
C PHE A 309 -6.78 13.18 -4.71
N ASP A 310 -6.87 14.42 -5.12
CA ASP A 310 -7.22 14.81 -6.48
C ASP A 310 -5.95 14.69 -7.34
N TRP A 311 -5.51 13.46 -7.53
CA TRP A 311 -4.22 13.13 -8.09
C TRP A 311 -4.29 11.99 -9.10
N PHE A 312 -3.15 11.71 -9.72
CA PHE A 312 -2.95 10.71 -10.76
C PHE A 312 -3.46 9.31 -10.40
N TRP A 313 -3.25 8.84 -9.20
CA TRP A 313 -3.63 7.49 -8.78
C TRP A 313 -5.10 7.34 -8.34
N ALA A 314 -5.88 8.39 -8.47
CA ALA A 314 -7.34 8.41 -8.29
C ALA A 314 -7.84 7.48 -7.17
N GLY A 315 -7.44 7.76 -5.93
CA GLY A 315 -7.91 6.99 -4.78
C GLY A 315 -9.03 7.68 -4.04
N ASP A 316 -9.88 6.90 -3.41
CA ASP A 316 -11.08 7.37 -2.73
C ASP A 316 -10.86 7.68 -1.23
N GLY A 317 -9.65 7.56 -0.72
CA GLY A 317 -9.39 7.61 0.72
C GLY A 317 -9.74 6.29 1.40
N ASN A 318 -9.39 5.15 0.79
CA ASN A 318 -9.78 3.81 1.25
C ASN A 318 -8.83 3.28 2.33
N ALA A 319 -9.35 2.77 3.45
CA ALA A 319 -8.51 2.11 4.45
C ALA A 319 -8.02 0.73 4.00
N PHE A 320 -8.92 -0.05 3.43
CA PHE A 320 -8.65 -1.40 2.96
C PHE A 320 -9.17 -1.55 1.53
N ASN A 321 -8.29 -1.99 0.63
CA ASN A 321 -8.63 -2.21 -0.76
C ASN A 321 -8.06 -3.57 -1.22
N PHE A 322 -8.91 -4.62 -1.20
CA PHE A 322 -8.55 -5.97 -1.63
C PHE A 322 -9.24 -6.26 -2.95
N GLU A 323 -8.51 -6.76 -3.92
CA GLU A 323 -9.05 -7.00 -5.23
C GLU A 323 -8.35 -8.12 -5.98
N LEU A 324 -9.11 -9.11 -6.41
CA LEU A 324 -8.68 -10.14 -7.34
C LEU A 324 -9.28 -9.85 -8.71
N ARG A 325 -8.44 -9.75 -9.73
CA ARG A 325 -8.82 -9.62 -11.13
C ARG A 325 -7.99 -10.53 -12.02
N ARG A 326 -8.45 -10.72 -13.24
CA ARG A 326 -7.61 -11.21 -14.33
C ARG A 326 -6.85 -10.07 -14.97
N THR A 327 -5.76 -10.35 -15.64
CA THR A 327 -4.99 -9.33 -16.38
C THR A 327 -5.85 -8.61 -17.42
N SER A 328 -6.71 -9.35 -18.13
CA SER A 328 -7.64 -8.77 -19.10
C SER A 328 -8.67 -7.83 -18.47
N GLU A 329 -9.18 -8.17 -17.27
CA GLU A 329 -10.11 -7.32 -16.52
C GLU A 329 -9.43 -6.06 -15.97
N TRP A 330 -8.17 -6.21 -15.52
CA TRP A 330 -7.37 -5.08 -15.07
C TRP A 330 -7.12 -4.06 -16.19
N ASN A 331 -6.79 -4.56 -17.38
CA ASN A 331 -6.48 -3.73 -18.53
C ASN A 331 -7.70 -3.31 -19.37
N ASP A 332 -8.92 -3.78 -19.00
CA ASP A 332 -10.14 -3.59 -19.80
C ASP A 332 -9.98 -4.14 -21.24
N GLU A 333 -9.37 -5.32 -21.35
CA GLU A 333 -9.09 -6.04 -22.59
C GLU A 333 -9.92 -7.33 -22.70
N PRO A 334 -10.14 -7.87 -23.91
CA PRO A 334 -10.72 -9.18 -24.08
C PRO A 334 -9.88 -10.28 -23.40
N ARG A 335 -10.55 -11.23 -22.73
CA ARG A 335 -9.91 -12.37 -22.10
C ARG A 335 -9.08 -13.19 -23.11
N LYS A 336 -7.82 -13.46 -22.76
CA LYS A 336 -6.93 -14.36 -23.52
C LYS A 336 -7.11 -15.80 -23.04
N ALA A 337 -7.00 -16.77 -23.94
CA ALA A 337 -7.25 -18.17 -23.62
C ALA A 337 -6.23 -18.77 -22.65
N ASP A 338 -5.02 -18.22 -22.62
CA ASP A 338 -3.87 -18.67 -21.85
C ASP A 338 -3.54 -17.73 -20.67
N GLU A 339 -4.39 -16.74 -20.38
CA GLU A 339 -4.13 -15.87 -19.24
C GLU A 339 -4.29 -16.62 -17.91
N PRO A 340 -3.51 -16.27 -16.87
CA PRO A 340 -3.64 -16.84 -15.53
C PRO A 340 -5.03 -16.62 -14.95
N GLY A 341 -5.40 -17.42 -13.96
CA GLY A 341 -6.55 -17.15 -13.09
C GLY A 341 -6.41 -15.84 -12.32
N PRO A 342 -7.46 -15.43 -11.61
CA PRO A 342 -7.44 -14.17 -10.85
C PRO A 342 -6.52 -14.22 -9.61
N GLY A 343 -5.84 -15.35 -9.35
CA GLY A 343 -5.00 -15.52 -8.17
C GLY A 343 -5.78 -15.87 -6.90
N SER A 344 -5.14 -15.73 -5.74
CA SER A 344 -5.73 -16.00 -4.44
C SER A 344 -5.26 -15.06 -3.34
N ILE A 345 -6.17 -14.73 -2.39
CA ILE A 345 -5.84 -14.03 -1.14
C ILE A 345 -6.45 -14.84 0.01
N HIS A 346 -5.61 -15.26 0.96
CA HIS A 346 -6.10 -16.05 2.08
C HIS A 346 -5.30 -15.85 3.39
N ASN A 347 -5.91 -16.16 4.54
CA ASN A 347 -5.32 -16.01 5.87
C ASN A 347 -4.84 -14.57 6.13
N VAL A 348 -5.73 -13.59 5.98
CA VAL A 348 -5.46 -12.17 6.26
C VAL A 348 -6.12 -11.80 7.58
N ILE A 349 -5.35 -11.25 8.51
CA ILE A 349 -5.81 -10.82 9.83
C ILE A 349 -5.52 -9.34 10.00
N ILE A 350 -6.55 -8.57 10.29
CA ILE A 350 -6.47 -7.13 10.57
C ILE A 350 -7.10 -6.89 11.93
N HIS A 351 -6.33 -6.35 12.87
CA HIS A 351 -6.86 -6.13 14.21
C HIS A 351 -6.27 -4.90 14.91
N ASP A 352 -7.05 -4.36 15.86
CA ASP A 352 -6.68 -3.19 16.66
C ASP A 352 -6.36 -1.96 15.79
N VAL A 353 -7.34 -1.58 14.94
CA VAL A 353 -7.16 -0.48 13.97
C VAL A 353 -8.19 0.62 14.21
N VAL A 354 -7.72 1.86 14.23
CA VAL A 354 -8.55 3.08 14.23
C VAL A 354 -8.38 3.79 12.89
N VAL A 355 -9.51 4.04 12.22
CA VAL A 355 -9.53 4.59 10.87
C VAL A 355 -10.39 5.85 10.82
N HIS A 356 -9.83 6.95 10.32
CA HIS A 356 -10.59 8.07 9.74
C HIS A 356 -10.41 8.03 8.23
N SER A 357 -11.50 7.99 7.47
CA SER A 357 -11.49 7.74 6.02
C SER A 357 -12.52 8.56 5.28
N GLN A 358 -12.26 8.88 4.02
CA GLN A 358 -13.22 9.51 3.10
C GLN A 358 -13.78 8.53 2.06
N GLY A 359 -13.22 7.34 1.95
CA GLY A 359 -13.62 6.32 1.00
C GLY A 359 -14.08 5.03 1.65
N ALA A 360 -14.86 4.25 0.90
CA ALA A 360 -15.27 2.91 1.30
C ALA A 360 -14.07 1.97 1.38
N SER A 361 -14.08 1.07 2.36
CA SER A 361 -13.18 -0.10 2.32
C SER A 361 -13.81 -1.19 1.48
N THR A 362 -13.10 -1.70 0.47
CA THR A 362 -13.56 -2.72 -0.48
C THR A 362 -12.73 -3.99 -0.35
N ILE A 363 -13.36 -5.09 0.01
CA ILE A 363 -12.72 -6.38 0.23
C ILE A 363 -13.34 -7.40 -0.74
N TYR A 364 -12.80 -7.40 -1.98
CA TYR A 364 -13.37 -8.13 -3.08
C TYR A 364 -12.48 -9.30 -3.52
N GLY A 365 -13.05 -10.50 -3.45
CA GLY A 365 -12.54 -11.64 -4.19
C GLY A 365 -12.94 -11.57 -5.67
N HIS A 366 -12.99 -12.70 -6.30
CA HIS A 366 -13.44 -12.87 -7.69
C HIS A 366 -14.47 -14.01 -7.75
N PRO A 367 -15.45 -13.99 -8.66
CA PRO A 367 -16.40 -15.09 -8.79
C PRO A 367 -15.76 -16.48 -8.96
N GLU A 368 -14.61 -16.54 -9.61
CA GLU A 368 -13.84 -17.77 -9.82
C GLU A 368 -12.84 -18.06 -8.67
N SER A 369 -12.54 -17.08 -7.81
CA SER A 369 -11.59 -17.23 -6.69
C SER A 369 -11.99 -16.35 -5.52
N TRP A 370 -12.69 -16.95 -4.56
CA TRP A 370 -13.13 -16.24 -3.37
C TRP A 370 -11.96 -16.02 -2.40
N LEU A 371 -11.93 -14.88 -1.74
CA LEU A 371 -11.05 -14.67 -0.59
C LEU A 371 -11.35 -15.72 0.48
N ASN A 372 -10.35 -16.17 1.23
CA ASN A 372 -10.56 -17.22 2.21
C ASN A 372 -9.86 -16.96 3.54
N GLY A 373 -10.62 -16.97 4.64
CA GLY A 373 -10.04 -16.78 5.98
C GLY A 373 -9.57 -15.35 6.23
N VAL A 374 -10.46 -14.39 5.97
CA VAL A 374 -10.25 -12.97 6.26
C VAL A 374 -10.85 -12.63 7.61
N THR A 375 -10.08 -11.99 8.48
CA THR A 375 -10.51 -11.57 9.82
C THR A 375 -10.28 -10.08 10.00
N PHE A 376 -11.32 -9.37 10.46
CA PHE A 376 -11.24 -8.01 11.01
C PHE A 376 -11.68 -8.06 12.46
N GLU A 377 -10.87 -7.51 13.38
CA GLU A 377 -11.14 -7.56 14.82
C GLU A 377 -10.73 -6.25 15.49
N ASN A 378 -11.58 -5.70 16.36
CA ASN A 378 -11.36 -4.44 17.08
C ASN A 378 -11.09 -3.27 16.10
N ILE A 379 -12.02 -3.02 15.19
CA ILE A 379 -11.92 -1.95 14.19
C ILE A 379 -12.86 -0.81 14.57
N LYS A 380 -12.31 0.41 14.70
CA LYS A 380 -13.08 1.65 14.81
C LYS A 380 -12.95 2.43 13.51
N PHE A 381 -14.07 2.56 12.81
CA PHE A 381 -14.11 3.14 11.49
C PHE A 381 -14.96 4.42 11.49
N PHE A 382 -14.30 5.56 11.30
CA PHE A 382 -14.94 6.87 11.17
C PHE A 382 -14.90 7.28 9.71
N ILE A 383 -16.07 7.52 9.11
CA ILE A 383 -16.17 7.86 7.70
C ILE A 383 -16.80 9.24 7.52
N SER A 384 -16.14 10.10 6.76
CA SER A 384 -16.62 11.41 6.38
C SER A 384 -16.65 11.55 4.85
N SER A 385 -17.33 12.55 4.32
CA SER A 385 -17.28 12.92 2.91
C SER A 385 -16.37 14.12 2.71
N ASN A 386 -15.85 14.27 1.52
CA ASN A 386 -15.24 15.51 1.08
C ASN A 386 -16.06 16.14 -0.06
N PRO A 387 -16.97 17.08 0.23
CA PRO A 387 -17.83 17.71 -0.78
C PRO A 387 -17.06 18.47 -1.89
N ALA A 388 -15.80 18.83 -1.63
CA ALA A 388 -14.95 19.47 -2.62
C ALA A 388 -14.32 18.47 -3.59
N SER A 389 -14.37 17.17 -3.28
CA SER A 389 -13.82 16.12 -4.14
C SER A 389 -14.86 15.68 -5.17
N PRO A 390 -14.54 15.73 -6.47
CA PRO A 390 -15.44 15.25 -7.52
C PRO A 390 -15.54 13.71 -7.58
N TYR A 391 -14.81 12.99 -6.73
CA TYR A 391 -14.65 11.53 -6.81
C TYR A 391 -15.40 10.76 -5.73
N ASP A 392 -16.32 11.39 -4.98
CA ASP A 392 -17.05 10.66 -3.95
C ASP A 392 -17.96 9.60 -4.57
N THR A 393 -17.57 8.35 -4.41
CA THR A 393 -18.30 7.17 -4.88
C THR A 393 -18.75 6.28 -3.73
N THR A 394 -18.46 6.68 -2.49
CA THR A 394 -18.74 5.90 -1.30
C THR A 394 -20.25 5.74 -1.09
N VAL A 395 -20.70 4.49 -1.07
CA VAL A 395 -22.08 4.12 -0.77
C VAL A 395 -22.16 3.41 0.58
N HIS A 396 -21.35 2.41 0.79
CA HIS A 396 -21.21 1.69 2.05
C HIS A 396 -19.87 1.99 2.72
N ALA A 397 -19.76 1.89 4.03
CA ALA A 397 -18.49 2.13 4.71
C ALA A 397 -17.50 0.98 4.46
N MET A 398 -17.96 -0.26 4.59
CA MET A 398 -17.16 -1.46 4.30
C MET A 398 -17.96 -2.43 3.44
N GLU A 399 -17.37 -2.87 2.35
CA GLU A 399 -17.97 -3.79 1.40
C GLU A 399 -17.16 -5.07 1.26
N PHE A 400 -17.82 -6.21 1.37
CA PHE A 400 -17.23 -7.54 1.20
C PHE A 400 -17.94 -8.31 0.11
N ARG A 401 -17.18 -8.87 -0.85
CA ARG A 401 -17.74 -9.67 -1.94
C ARG A 401 -16.87 -10.90 -2.23
N TRP A 402 -17.52 -12.06 -2.44
CA TRP A 402 -16.88 -13.32 -2.76
C TRP A 402 -15.85 -13.71 -1.69
N VAL A 403 -16.30 -13.88 -0.46
CA VAL A 403 -15.44 -14.22 0.68
C VAL A 403 -15.95 -15.50 1.38
N LYS A 404 -15.04 -16.42 1.68
CA LYS A 404 -15.28 -17.60 2.53
C LYS A 404 -14.58 -17.45 3.86
N ASN A 405 -15.18 -18.01 4.91
CA ASN A 405 -14.62 -17.96 6.27
C ASN A 405 -14.29 -16.53 6.73
N LEU A 406 -15.27 -15.62 6.59
CA LEU A 406 -15.15 -14.22 7.01
C LEU A 406 -15.44 -14.11 8.51
N LYS A 407 -14.57 -13.44 9.24
CA LYS A 407 -14.75 -13.11 10.66
C LYS A 407 -14.70 -11.60 10.85
N LEU A 408 -15.77 -11.04 11.38
CA LEU A 408 -15.88 -9.63 11.78
C LEU A 408 -16.19 -9.59 13.27
N ARG A 409 -15.29 -9.05 14.09
CA ARG A 409 -15.42 -9.00 15.55
C ARG A 409 -15.16 -7.61 16.08
N ASN A 410 -16.06 -7.12 16.94
CA ASN A 410 -15.95 -5.77 17.54
C ASN A 410 -15.71 -4.70 16.47
N ILE A 411 -16.64 -4.57 15.54
CA ILE A 411 -16.59 -3.59 14.45
C ILE A 411 -17.48 -2.41 14.83
N GLU A 412 -16.90 -1.23 14.97
CA GLU A 412 -17.61 0.03 15.19
C GLU A 412 -17.55 0.88 13.91
N VAL A 413 -18.69 1.40 13.44
CA VAL A 413 -18.76 2.30 12.28
C VAL A 413 -19.50 3.56 12.65
N THR A 414 -18.84 4.69 12.53
CA THR A 414 -19.40 6.02 12.79
C THR A 414 -19.35 6.88 11.53
N TRP A 415 -20.51 7.45 11.17
CA TRP A 415 -20.63 8.39 10.07
C TRP A 415 -20.46 9.83 10.58
N GLU A 416 -19.46 10.53 10.06
CA GLU A 416 -19.11 11.89 10.45
C GLU A 416 -19.59 12.94 9.44
N LYS A 417 -19.56 14.19 9.83
CA LYS A 417 -19.82 15.31 8.93
C LYS A 417 -18.52 15.79 8.27
N PRO A 418 -18.58 16.28 7.03
CA PRO A 418 -19.76 16.40 6.16
C PRO A 418 -20.24 15.04 5.63
N SER A 419 -21.54 14.91 5.37
CA SER A 419 -22.16 13.69 4.86
C SER A 419 -22.26 13.70 3.33
N TYR A 420 -22.32 12.51 2.76
CA TYR A 420 -22.65 12.32 1.35
C TYR A 420 -24.05 11.69 1.22
N ASP A 421 -24.89 12.25 0.38
CA ASP A 421 -26.33 11.90 0.30
C ASP A 421 -26.61 10.48 -0.21
N LYS A 422 -25.61 9.82 -0.81
CA LYS A 422 -25.71 8.42 -1.29
C LYS A 422 -25.22 7.38 -0.28
N TRP A 423 -24.78 7.78 0.91
CA TRP A 423 -24.41 6.82 1.94
C TRP A 423 -25.56 5.89 2.29
N GLU A 424 -25.27 4.62 2.45
CA GLU A 424 -26.19 3.56 2.80
C GLU A 424 -25.71 2.78 4.03
N SER A 425 -25.35 1.53 3.87
CA SER A 425 -25.05 0.62 4.97
C SER A 425 -23.65 0.80 5.53
N ALA A 426 -23.49 0.60 6.82
CA ALA A 426 -22.15 0.49 7.43
C ALA A 426 -21.42 -0.76 6.92
N LEU A 427 -22.11 -1.88 6.85
CA LEU A 427 -21.55 -3.12 6.28
C LEU A 427 -22.44 -3.60 5.12
N ALA A 428 -21.83 -3.90 3.98
CA ALA A 428 -22.46 -4.58 2.85
C ALA A 428 -21.71 -5.88 2.55
N LEU A 429 -22.42 -6.99 2.70
CA LEU A 429 -21.89 -8.35 2.60
C LEU A 429 -22.59 -9.07 1.45
N GLN A 430 -21.85 -9.42 0.40
CA GLN A 430 -22.42 -10.04 -0.80
C GLN A 430 -21.62 -11.29 -1.19
N ASP A 431 -22.32 -12.40 -1.47
CA ASP A 431 -21.68 -13.67 -1.82
C ASP A 431 -20.68 -14.12 -0.74
N ILE A 432 -21.17 -14.32 0.48
CA ILE A 432 -20.36 -14.74 1.63
C ILE A 432 -20.76 -16.14 2.07
N ASP A 433 -19.79 -17.02 2.26
CA ASP A 433 -19.99 -18.34 2.86
C ASP A 433 -19.19 -18.47 4.15
N ARG A 434 -19.84 -18.91 5.23
CA ARG A 434 -19.31 -19.01 6.60
C ARG A 434 -18.88 -17.67 7.18
N LEU A 435 -19.91 -16.87 7.55
CA LEU A 435 -19.76 -15.60 8.23
C LEU A 435 -19.82 -15.78 9.75
N GLN A 436 -18.90 -15.15 10.47
CA GLN A 436 -19.03 -14.86 11.90
C GLN A 436 -19.03 -13.33 12.06
N LEU A 437 -20.16 -12.75 12.45
CA LEU A 437 -20.29 -11.34 12.82
C LEU A 437 -20.60 -11.28 14.31
N ASP A 438 -19.65 -10.83 15.12
CA ASP A 438 -19.67 -10.87 16.58
C ASP A 438 -19.33 -9.49 17.15
N GLY A 439 -20.33 -8.79 17.69
CA GLY A 439 -20.13 -7.43 18.23
C GLY A 439 -20.02 -6.37 17.13
N PHE A 440 -21.12 -6.04 16.47
CA PHE A 440 -21.18 -4.89 15.57
C PHE A 440 -21.95 -3.75 16.24
N ASP A 441 -21.34 -2.55 16.23
CA ASP A 441 -21.95 -1.28 16.64
C ASP A 441 -21.88 -0.28 15.48
N GLY A 442 -23.02 0.20 15.04
CA GLY A 442 -23.08 1.16 13.95
C GLY A 442 -24.46 1.28 13.32
N ASN A 443 -24.61 2.27 12.48
CA ASN A 443 -25.85 2.56 11.79
C ASN A 443 -25.63 2.72 10.28
N SER A 444 -26.72 2.85 9.51
CA SER A 444 -26.62 3.33 8.14
C SER A 444 -26.21 4.80 8.10
N GLY A 445 -25.72 5.29 6.95
CA GLY A 445 -25.34 6.70 6.78
C GLY A 445 -26.47 7.69 7.05
N PHE A 446 -27.73 7.21 6.94
CA PHE A 446 -28.95 7.94 7.27
C PHE A 446 -29.93 7.02 7.99
N PRO A 447 -29.83 6.90 9.32
CA PRO A 447 -30.57 5.94 10.12
C PRO A 447 -32.09 6.02 9.98
N GLU A 448 -32.61 7.20 9.67
CA GLU A 448 -34.05 7.48 9.48
C GLU A 448 -34.61 6.93 8.15
N ARG A 449 -33.73 6.57 7.19
CA ARG A 449 -34.14 5.99 5.90
C ARG A 449 -34.41 4.50 6.03
N ASN A 450 -34.98 3.89 4.99
CA ASN A 450 -35.19 2.44 4.92
C ASN A 450 -33.92 1.67 4.49
N THR A 451 -32.75 2.25 4.73
CA THR A 451 -31.47 1.65 4.43
C THR A 451 -30.95 0.89 5.65
N PRO A 452 -30.60 -0.38 5.56
CA PRO A 452 -30.16 -1.16 6.72
C PRO A 452 -28.75 -0.74 7.17
N ALA A 453 -28.49 -0.88 8.47
CA ALA A 453 -27.13 -0.73 8.99
C ALA A 453 -26.20 -1.83 8.42
N VAL A 454 -26.71 -3.08 8.32
CA VAL A 454 -26.00 -4.21 7.72
C VAL A 454 -26.85 -4.84 6.61
N LEU A 455 -26.31 -4.86 5.40
CA LEU A 455 -26.91 -5.53 4.23
C LEU A 455 -26.22 -6.88 4.00
N LEU A 456 -27.01 -7.97 3.99
CA LEU A 456 -26.54 -9.33 3.73
C LEU A 456 -27.24 -9.87 2.47
N ASN A 457 -26.49 -10.04 1.39
CA ASN A 457 -27.00 -10.47 0.10
C ASN A 457 -26.31 -11.75 -0.36
N ARG A 458 -27.03 -12.86 -0.48
CA ARG A 458 -26.49 -14.20 -0.75
C ARG A 458 -25.42 -14.62 0.26
N VAL A 459 -25.81 -14.60 1.55
CA VAL A 459 -24.96 -15.00 2.67
C VAL A 459 -25.43 -16.34 3.21
N SER A 460 -24.53 -17.28 3.37
CA SER A 460 -24.82 -18.64 3.86
C SER A 460 -23.92 -19.05 5.03
N ASN A 461 -24.43 -20.00 5.85
CA ASN A 461 -23.69 -20.55 6.99
C ASN A 461 -23.19 -19.46 7.96
N ALA A 462 -24.09 -18.54 8.35
CA ALA A 462 -23.73 -17.35 9.09
C ALA A 462 -24.20 -17.38 10.54
N THR A 463 -23.37 -16.87 11.44
CA THR A 463 -23.75 -16.59 12.84
C THR A 463 -23.50 -15.11 13.14
N LEU A 464 -24.59 -14.42 13.54
CA LEU A 464 -24.57 -13.00 13.90
C LEU A 464 -24.99 -12.89 15.37
N ARG A 465 -24.11 -12.36 16.22
CA ARG A 465 -24.34 -12.31 17.67
C ARG A 465 -23.72 -11.09 18.33
N ASN A 466 -24.20 -10.79 19.56
CA ASN A 466 -23.69 -9.71 20.39
C ASN A 466 -23.67 -8.34 19.66
N MET A 467 -24.64 -8.13 18.76
CA MET A 467 -24.81 -6.86 18.08
C MET A 467 -25.78 -6.00 18.86
N ASP A 468 -25.55 -4.69 18.82
CA ASP A 468 -26.39 -3.69 19.48
C ASP A 468 -26.91 -2.69 18.43
N ALA A 469 -28.22 -2.56 18.33
CA ALA A 469 -28.84 -1.60 17.42
C ALA A 469 -28.89 -0.22 18.06
N PRO A 470 -28.19 0.79 17.52
CA PRO A 470 -28.19 2.12 18.11
C PRO A 470 -29.56 2.80 18.09
N PRO A 471 -29.84 3.71 19.03
CA PRO A 471 -31.08 4.51 19.04
C PRO A 471 -31.29 5.25 17.72
N GLY A 472 -32.55 5.28 17.27
CA GLY A 472 -32.95 5.94 16.04
C GLY A 472 -32.77 5.12 14.77
N THR A 473 -32.33 3.87 14.88
CA THR A 473 -32.21 2.94 13.75
C THR A 473 -33.59 2.57 13.20
N ASN A 474 -33.82 2.84 11.91
CA ASN A 474 -35.06 2.38 11.26
C ASN A 474 -34.97 0.90 10.88
N VAL A 475 -33.98 0.49 10.08
CA VAL A 475 -33.73 -0.90 9.71
C VAL A 475 -32.32 -1.30 10.14
N PHE A 476 -32.18 -2.33 10.99
CA PHE A 476 -30.85 -2.72 11.42
C PHE A 476 -30.23 -3.75 10.46
N LEU A 477 -30.90 -4.89 10.23
CA LEU A 477 -30.41 -5.92 9.31
C LEU A 477 -31.38 -6.08 8.11
N LYS A 478 -30.80 -6.33 6.93
CA LYS A 478 -31.57 -6.73 5.76
C LYS A 478 -30.91 -7.95 5.11
N PHE A 479 -31.74 -9.00 4.89
CA PHE A 479 -31.33 -10.20 4.16
C PHE A 479 -31.95 -10.20 2.77
N ALA A 480 -31.12 -10.40 1.76
CA ALA A 480 -31.52 -10.39 0.35
C ALA A 480 -30.82 -11.53 -0.42
N GLY A 481 -31.36 -11.83 -1.60
CA GLY A 481 -30.81 -12.85 -2.51
C GLY A 481 -31.24 -14.28 -2.16
N ALA A 482 -31.71 -15.02 -3.14
CA ALA A 482 -32.23 -16.41 -2.99
C ALA A 482 -31.17 -17.40 -2.44
N GLY A 483 -29.90 -17.05 -2.45
CA GLY A 483 -28.78 -17.83 -1.86
C GLY A 483 -28.56 -17.59 -0.37
N THR A 484 -29.39 -16.75 0.30
CA THR A 484 -29.26 -16.51 1.75
C THR A 484 -29.99 -17.62 2.52
N HIS A 485 -29.22 -18.39 3.30
CA HIS A 485 -29.71 -19.52 4.09
C HIS A 485 -28.76 -19.90 5.24
N ASP A 486 -29.25 -20.68 6.20
CA ASP A 486 -28.52 -21.14 7.38
C ASP A 486 -27.88 -19.96 8.16
N VAL A 487 -28.68 -18.92 8.38
CA VAL A 487 -28.28 -17.72 9.13
C VAL A 487 -28.87 -17.79 10.52
N HIS A 488 -28.02 -17.63 11.55
CA HIS A 488 -28.43 -17.66 12.94
C HIS A 488 -28.19 -16.30 13.61
N LEU A 489 -29.25 -15.66 14.11
CA LEU A 489 -29.21 -14.45 14.94
C LEU A 489 -29.31 -14.87 16.40
N ILE A 490 -28.26 -14.68 17.20
CA ILE A 490 -28.20 -15.25 18.56
C ILE A 490 -27.78 -14.18 19.58
N GLY A 491 -28.65 -13.89 20.55
CA GLY A 491 -28.30 -13.05 21.70
C GLY A 491 -27.95 -11.61 21.33
N ASN A 492 -28.66 -11.04 20.35
CA ASN A 492 -28.47 -9.65 19.93
C ASN A 492 -29.46 -8.73 20.64
N ASP A 493 -29.08 -7.48 20.81
CA ASP A 493 -29.97 -6.43 21.30
C ASP A 493 -30.46 -5.55 20.15
N PHE A 494 -31.73 -5.71 19.81
CA PHE A 494 -32.39 -4.97 18.74
C PHE A 494 -33.51 -4.05 19.24
N HIS A 495 -33.63 -3.81 20.56
CA HIS A 495 -34.76 -3.12 21.14
C HIS A 495 -34.91 -1.66 20.66
N GLU A 496 -33.82 -1.01 20.28
CA GLU A 496 -33.81 0.35 19.77
C GLU A 496 -34.08 0.45 18.25
N ALA A 497 -34.06 -0.68 17.53
CA ALA A 497 -34.33 -0.68 16.10
C ALA A 497 -35.84 -0.76 15.85
N LYS A 498 -36.37 0.13 15.01
CA LYS A 498 -37.78 0.07 14.60
C LYS A 498 -38.12 -1.24 13.83
N ILE A 499 -37.18 -1.67 12.97
CA ILE A 499 -37.21 -2.94 12.26
C ILE A 499 -35.91 -3.66 12.54
N PRO A 500 -35.88 -4.63 13.48
CA PRO A 500 -34.69 -5.40 13.82
C PRO A 500 -34.02 -6.06 12.63
N TYR A 501 -34.81 -6.78 11.84
CA TYR A 501 -34.37 -7.35 10.58
C TYR A 501 -35.56 -7.51 9.60
N GLN A 502 -35.25 -7.49 8.32
CA GLN A 502 -36.23 -7.77 7.26
C GLN A 502 -35.65 -8.75 6.24
N LEU A 503 -36.53 -9.55 5.65
CA LEU A 503 -36.22 -10.49 4.58
C LEU A 503 -36.80 -9.95 3.28
N ASP A 504 -36.03 -9.93 2.22
CA ASP A 504 -36.56 -9.70 0.88
C ASP A 504 -37.38 -10.93 0.41
N THR A 505 -38.23 -10.73 -0.57
CA THR A 505 -39.20 -11.74 -1.06
C THR A 505 -38.53 -13.00 -1.63
N ASP A 506 -37.27 -12.94 -1.99
CA ASP A 506 -36.48 -14.05 -2.52
C ASP A 506 -35.73 -14.86 -1.44
N VAL A 507 -35.75 -14.39 -0.18
CA VAL A 507 -35.19 -15.10 0.97
C VAL A 507 -36.27 -15.97 1.61
N LYS A 508 -36.00 -17.26 1.76
CA LYS A 508 -36.93 -18.17 2.43
C LYS A 508 -36.99 -17.86 3.93
N PRO A 509 -38.22 -17.84 4.54
CA PRO A 509 -38.36 -17.53 5.96
C PRO A 509 -37.57 -18.46 6.90
N ASP A 510 -37.41 -19.73 6.54
CA ASP A 510 -36.60 -20.71 7.29
C ASP A 510 -35.12 -20.60 7.08
N GLY A 511 -34.65 -19.74 6.17
CA GLY A 511 -33.24 -19.45 5.93
C GLY A 511 -32.59 -18.60 7.03
N VAL A 512 -33.39 -17.94 7.90
CA VAL A 512 -32.93 -17.10 9.00
C VAL A 512 -33.58 -17.52 10.30
N THR A 513 -32.80 -17.94 11.30
CA THR A 513 -33.30 -18.35 12.62
C THR A 513 -32.86 -17.33 13.67
N ALA A 514 -33.79 -16.87 14.50
CA ALA A 514 -33.56 -15.90 15.57
C ALA A 514 -33.78 -16.53 16.95
N ILE A 515 -32.78 -16.50 17.81
CA ILE A 515 -32.76 -17.14 19.14
C ILE A 515 -32.27 -16.13 20.17
N ASP A 516 -32.99 -16.00 21.28
CA ASP A 516 -32.62 -15.21 22.46
C ASP A 516 -32.24 -13.74 22.15
N ASN A 517 -32.84 -13.12 21.13
CA ASN A 517 -32.63 -11.72 20.81
C ASN A 517 -33.59 -10.82 21.59
N PHE A 518 -33.11 -9.68 22.08
CA PHE A 518 -33.95 -8.66 22.70
C PHE A 518 -34.55 -7.78 21.60
N LEU A 519 -35.88 -7.79 21.52
CA LEU A 519 -36.61 -7.13 20.44
C LEU A 519 -37.37 -5.89 20.94
N PRO A 520 -37.70 -4.91 20.07
CA PRO A 520 -38.51 -3.77 20.47
C PRO A 520 -39.86 -4.22 21.05
N ALA A 521 -40.38 -3.42 22.00
CA ALA A 521 -41.73 -3.64 22.54
C ALA A 521 -42.77 -3.53 21.42
N LYS A 522 -43.70 -4.49 21.40
CA LYS A 522 -44.79 -4.51 20.38
C LYS A 522 -45.75 -3.36 20.59
#